data_dd68b2d9e2215935e05f1396eb738efb
#
_entry.id   dd68b2d9e2215935e05f1396eb738efb
#
_cell.length_a   1.000
_cell.length_b   1.000
_cell.length_c   1.000
_cell.angle_alpha   90.00
_cell.angle_beta   90.00
_cell.angle_gamma   90.00
#
_symmetry.space_group_name_H-M   'P 1'
#
loop_
_entity.id
_entity.type
_entity.pdbx_description
1 polymer ?
#
loop_
_entity_poly.entity_id
_entity_poly.type
_entity_poly.pdbx_seq_one_letter_code
_entity_poly.pdbx_strand_id
1 'polypeptide(L)'
;VSIASVIGLSGNAGQANYAASKAGIIALTKSVAKELGGRNVTANAVAPGFITTDMTEDLPEKVQTQMLSQIPLKRFGEGKDVAGVVKFLLSPEASYITGQTLVVDGGMIA
;
A
#
# COMPACT_ATOMS: atom_id res chain seq x y z
N VAL A 1 -1.84 -0.77 -12.03
CA VAL A 1 -1.48 -0.57 -10.62
C VAL A 1 -2.74 -0.51 -9.79
N SER A 2 -2.79 -1.26 -8.71
CA SER A 2 -3.91 -1.28 -7.76
C SER A 2 -3.46 -0.78 -6.40
N ILE A 3 -4.35 -0.12 -5.67
CA ILE A 3 -4.05 0.37 -4.32
C ILE A 3 -4.64 -0.59 -3.30
N ALA A 4 -3.76 -1.30 -2.61
CA ALA A 4 -4.09 -2.18 -1.50
C ALA A 4 -3.92 -1.42 -0.16
N SER A 5 -3.42 -2.08 0.84
CA SER A 5 -3.10 -1.51 2.15
C SER A 5 -2.18 -2.46 2.91
N VAL A 6 -1.37 -1.91 3.81
CA VAL A 6 -0.62 -2.75 4.76
C VAL A 6 -1.55 -3.64 5.60
N ILE A 7 -2.79 -3.20 5.83
CA ILE A 7 -3.78 -4.00 6.56
C ILE A 7 -4.11 -5.30 5.82
N GLY A 8 -4.06 -5.29 4.49
CA GLY A 8 -4.22 -6.51 3.70
C GLY A 8 -3.06 -7.49 3.85
N LEU A 9 -1.90 -7.02 4.30
CA LEU A 9 -0.72 -7.85 4.54
C LEU A 9 -0.62 -8.31 6.00
N SER A 10 -0.90 -7.41 6.93
CA SER A 10 -0.71 -7.68 8.37
C SER A 10 -1.99 -8.09 9.10
N GLY A 11 -3.16 -7.76 8.56
CA GLY A 11 -4.40 -7.78 9.32
C GLY A 11 -4.43 -6.67 10.38
N ASN A 12 -5.60 -6.47 10.96
CA ASN A 12 -5.77 -5.55 12.09
C ASN A 12 -7.06 -5.88 12.81
N ALA A 13 -7.03 -5.88 14.15
CA ALA A 13 -8.22 -6.12 14.96
C ALA A 13 -9.30 -5.09 14.61
N GLY A 14 -10.53 -5.56 14.43
CA GLY A 14 -11.66 -4.70 14.08
C GLY A 14 -11.78 -4.35 12.59
N GLN A 15 -10.88 -4.82 11.75
CA GLN A 15 -10.86 -4.54 10.32
C GLN A 15 -10.84 -5.81 9.45
N ALA A 16 -11.52 -6.87 9.87
CA ALA A 16 -11.52 -8.14 9.13
C ALA A 16 -12.03 -7.97 7.68
N ASN A 17 -13.12 -7.24 7.49
CA ASN A 17 -13.67 -6.99 6.16
C ASN A 17 -12.73 -6.16 5.29
N TYR A 18 -12.18 -5.10 5.86
CA TYR A 18 -11.22 -4.23 5.16
C TYR A 18 -9.96 -5.01 4.77
N ALA A 19 -9.41 -5.77 5.74
CA ALA A 19 -8.23 -6.60 5.50
C ALA A 19 -8.49 -7.62 4.38
N ALA A 20 -9.64 -8.29 4.41
CA ALA A 20 -9.99 -9.27 3.38
C ALA A 20 -10.08 -8.62 1.99
N SER A 21 -10.72 -7.45 1.89
CA SER A 21 -10.84 -6.74 0.60
C SER A 21 -9.48 -6.33 0.06
N LYS A 22 -8.59 -5.82 0.90
CA LYS A 22 -7.25 -5.38 0.49
C LYS A 22 -6.32 -6.55 0.19
N ALA A 23 -6.41 -7.63 0.95
CA ALA A 23 -5.69 -8.88 0.64
C ALA A 23 -6.16 -9.48 -0.68
N GLY A 24 -7.46 -9.40 -0.96
CA GLY A 24 -8.03 -9.82 -2.24
C GLY A 24 -7.46 -9.06 -3.43
N ILE A 25 -7.25 -7.75 -3.29
CA ILE A 25 -6.60 -6.93 -4.32
C ILE A 25 -5.19 -7.44 -4.61
N ILE A 26 -4.43 -7.80 -3.57
CA ILE A 26 -3.07 -8.32 -3.71
C ILE A 26 -3.09 -9.65 -4.48
N ALA A 27 -3.95 -10.57 -4.10
CA ALA A 27 -4.07 -11.86 -4.77
C ALA A 27 -4.57 -11.72 -6.22
N LEU A 28 -5.56 -10.85 -6.45
CA LEU A 28 -6.05 -10.52 -7.80
C LEU A 28 -4.91 -10.00 -8.68
N THR A 29 -4.10 -9.09 -8.16
CA THR A 29 -2.96 -8.50 -8.87
C THR A 29 -1.98 -9.60 -9.33
N LYS A 30 -1.67 -10.54 -8.45
CA LYS A 30 -0.77 -11.66 -8.79
C LYS A 30 -1.35 -12.55 -9.90
N SER A 31 -2.64 -12.84 -9.84
CA SER A 31 -3.32 -13.66 -10.86
C SER A 31 -3.31 -12.94 -12.22
N VAL A 32 -3.65 -11.67 -12.24
CA VAL A 32 -3.64 -10.85 -13.47
C VAL A 32 -2.22 -10.76 -14.05
N ALA A 33 -1.22 -10.59 -13.21
CA ALA A 33 0.18 -10.55 -13.65
C ALA A 33 0.57 -11.83 -14.39
N LYS A 34 0.16 -12.98 -13.86
CA LYS A 34 0.43 -14.29 -14.49
C LYS A 34 -0.36 -14.48 -15.78
N GLU A 35 -1.60 -14.04 -15.82
CA GLU A 35 -2.45 -14.19 -17.00
C GLU A 35 -2.00 -13.30 -18.17
N LEU A 36 -1.55 -12.08 -17.89
CA LEU A 36 -1.27 -11.08 -18.92
C LEU A 36 0.22 -10.87 -19.21
N GLY A 37 1.10 -11.53 -18.48
CA GLY A 37 2.55 -11.39 -18.66
C GLY A 37 3.00 -11.74 -20.08
N GLY A 38 2.40 -12.73 -20.71
CA GLY A 38 2.70 -13.11 -22.09
C GLY A 38 2.36 -12.05 -23.13
N ARG A 39 1.55 -11.06 -22.75
CA ARG A 39 1.20 -9.90 -23.57
C ARG A 39 2.03 -8.67 -23.20
N ASN A 40 3.05 -8.84 -22.38
CA ASN A 40 3.91 -7.76 -21.92
C ASN A 40 3.12 -6.70 -21.10
N VAL A 41 2.11 -7.14 -20.36
CA VAL A 41 1.35 -6.30 -19.46
C VAL A 41 1.80 -6.61 -18.02
N THR A 42 2.18 -5.59 -17.28
CA THR A 42 2.54 -5.73 -15.86
C THR A 42 1.35 -5.36 -14.97
N ALA A 43 1.23 -6.03 -13.84
CA ALA A 43 0.21 -5.75 -12.84
C ALA A 43 0.85 -5.78 -11.46
N ASN A 44 0.79 -4.68 -10.73
CA ASN A 44 1.39 -4.52 -9.42
C ASN A 44 0.43 -3.81 -8.47
N ALA A 45 0.65 -3.99 -7.18
CA ALA A 45 -0.11 -3.31 -6.14
C ALA A 45 0.81 -2.43 -5.29
N VAL A 46 0.25 -1.37 -4.75
CA VAL A 46 0.91 -0.53 -3.75
C VAL A 46 0.13 -0.67 -2.46
N ALA A 47 0.83 -0.90 -1.35
CA ALA A 47 0.24 -1.07 -0.03
C ALA A 47 0.67 0.09 0.87
N PRO A 48 -0.11 1.18 0.93
CA PRO A 48 0.19 2.29 1.83
C PRO A 48 -0.05 1.92 3.29
N GLY A 49 0.73 2.55 4.17
CA GLY A 49 0.47 2.57 5.61
C GLY A 49 -0.42 3.74 6.00
N PHE A 50 -0.03 4.46 7.06
CA PHE A 50 -0.77 5.63 7.53
C PHE A 50 -0.41 6.85 6.68
N ILE A 51 -1.37 7.28 5.87
CA ILE A 51 -1.22 8.43 4.97
C ILE A 51 -2.06 9.59 5.49
N THR A 52 -1.47 10.77 5.54
CA THR A 52 -2.16 11.98 6.00
C THR A 52 -3.36 12.28 5.12
N THR A 53 -4.51 12.45 5.76
CA THR A 53 -5.76 12.89 5.15
C THR A 53 -6.40 13.91 6.09
N ASP A 54 -7.44 14.61 5.63
CA ASP A 54 -8.21 15.51 6.50
C ASP A 54 -8.74 14.75 7.73
N MET A 55 -9.10 13.48 7.55
CA MET A 55 -9.59 12.65 8.66
C MET A 55 -8.51 12.36 9.70
N THR A 56 -7.25 12.13 9.28
CA THR A 56 -6.15 11.87 10.23
C THR A 56 -5.75 13.14 10.98
N GLU A 57 -5.82 14.30 10.33
CA GLU A 57 -5.53 15.58 10.98
C GLU A 57 -6.54 15.94 12.07
N ASP A 58 -7.79 15.48 11.93
CA ASP A 58 -8.85 15.71 12.90
C ASP A 58 -8.83 14.73 14.09
N LEU A 59 -7.95 13.72 14.08
CA LEU A 59 -7.84 12.77 15.17
C LEU A 59 -7.24 13.43 16.43
N PRO A 60 -7.65 12.99 17.64
CA PRO A 60 -7.03 13.47 18.87
C PRO A 60 -5.51 13.28 18.83
N GLU A 61 -4.78 14.22 19.41
CA GLU A 61 -3.32 14.18 19.46
C GLU A 61 -2.78 12.88 20.06
N LYS A 62 -3.44 12.35 21.09
CA LYS A 62 -3.07 11.08 21.71
C LYS A 62 -3.13 9.91 20.73
N VAL A 63 -4.16 9.89 19.88
CA VAL A 63 -4.33 8.85 18.86
C VAL A 63 -3.25 9.00 17.79
N GLN A 64 -2.98 10.23 17.35
CA GLN A 64 -1.92 10.49 16.37
C GLN A 64 -0.56 10.06 16.91
N THR A 65 -0.24 10.37 18.17
CA THR A 65 1.01 9.97 18.81
C THR A 65 1.16 8.46 18.85
N GLN A 66 0.07 7.75 19.18
CA GLN A 66 0.08 6.30 19.21
C GLN A 66 0.32 5.71 17.81
N MET A 67 -0.32 6.26 16.79
CA MET A 67 -0.12 5.83 15.40
C MET A 67 1.33 6.07 14.97
N LEU A 68 1.88 7.25 15.26
CA LEU A 68 3.25 7.60 14.92
C LEU A 68 4.27 6.69 15.61
N SER A 69 3.97 6.20 16.81
CA SER A 69 4.87 5.30 17.53
C SER A 69 5.11 3.99 16.79
N GLN A 70 4.18 3.59 15.90
CA GLN A 70 4.28 2.37 15.11
C GLN A 70 5.12 2.55 13.84
N ILE A 71 5.46 3.79 13.49
CA ILE A 71 6.16 4.10 12.23
C ILE A 71 7.62 4.42 12.53
N PRO A 72 8.57 3.58 12.08
CA PRO A 72 10.00 3.84 12.27
C PRO A 72 10.45 5.22 11.76
N LEU A 73 9.95 5.70 10.63
CA LEU A 73 10.29 7.02 10.10
C LEU A 73 9.65 8.19 10.87
N LYS A 74 8.79 7.89 11.86
CA LYS A 74 8.22 8.89 12.79
C LYS A 74 7.43 10.02 12.12
N ARG A 75 6.85 9.75 10.97
CA ARG A 75 5.93 10.65 10.29
C ARG A 75 4.87 9.87 9.53
N PHE A 76 3.71 10.48 9.34
CA PHE A 76 2.74 9.95 8.39
C PHE A 76 3.27 10.08 6.97
N GLY A 77 2.91 9.17 6.09
CA GLY A 77 3.13 9.36 4.67
C GLY A 77 2.18 10.42 4.12
N GLU A 78 2.51 10.93 2.96
CA GLU A 78 1.65 11.85 2.21
C GLU A 78 1.22 11.21 0.89
N GLY A 79 0.18 11.77 0.29
CA GLY A 79 -0.27 11.27 -1.02
C GLY A 79 0.85 11.19 -2.05
N LYS A 80 1.77 12.15 -2.04
CA LYS A 80 2.93 12.16 -2.95
C LYS A 80 3.88 10.98 -2.75
N ASP A 81 3.98 10.45 -1.52
CA ASP A 81 4.81 9.27 -1.25
C ASP A 81 4.25 8.04 -1.99
N VAL A 82 2.93 7.90 -2.01
CA VAL A 82 2.26 6.82 -2.75
C VAL A 82 2.29 7.09 -4.25
N ALA A 83 2.00 8.32 -4.67
CA ALA A 83 1.96 8.70 -6.08
C ALA A 83 3.30 8.49 -6.78
N GLY A 84 4.42 8.74 -6.08
CA GLY A 84 5.75 8.50 -6.62
C GLY A 84 5.99 7.04 -6.98
N VAL A 85 5.53 6.11 -6.14
CA VAL A 85 5.65 4.68 -6.39
C VAL A 85 4.75 4.26 -7.56
N VAL A 86 3.52 4.75 -7.61
CA VAL A 86 2.61 4.48 -8.73
C VAL A 86 3.24 4.97 -10.05
N LYS A 87 3.77 6.18 -10.05
CA LYS A 87 4.45 6.74 -11.23
C LYS A 87 5.61 5.87 -11.68
N PHE A 88 6.44 5.40 -10.76
CA PHE A 88 7.54 4.49 -11.07
C PHE A 88 7.03 3.20 -11.70
N LEU A 89 6.01 2.57 -11.12
CA LEU A 89 5.45 1.31 -11.62
C LEU A 89 4.84 1.44 -13.01
N LEU A 90 4.41 2.64 -13.39
CA LEU A 90 3.86 2.92 -14.73
C LEU A 90 4.95 3.30 -15.73
N SER A 91 6.20 3.41 -15.30
CA SER A 91 7.30 3.85 -16.17
C SER A 91 8.02 2.67 -16.83
N PRO A 92 8.78 2.92 -17.91
CA PRO A 92 9.58 1.88 -18.55
C PRO A 92 10.62 1.24 -17.64
N GLU A 93 11.10 1.97 -16.62
CA GLU A 93 12.06 1.45 -15.63
C GLU A 93 11.50 0.27 -14.83
N ALA A 94 10.18 0.16 -14.73
CA ALA A 94 9.51 -0.93 -14.03
C ALA A 94 9.05 -2.07 -14.96
N SER A 95 9.55 -2.12 -16.18
CA SER A 95 9.07 -3.06 -17.22
C SER A 95 9.28 -4.53 -16.86
N TYR A 96 10.19 -4.85 -15.94
CA TYR A 96 10.44 -6.22 -15.49
C TYR A 96 9.87 -6.51 -14.09
N ILE A 97 9.00 -5.62 -13.60
CA ILE A 97 8.33 -5.75 -12.29
C ILE A 97 6.87 -6.08 -12.54
N THR A 98 6.43 -7.26 -12.10
CA THR A 98 5.02 -7.65 -12.21
C THR A 98 4.65 -8.61 -11.08
N GLY A 99 3.42 -8.57 -10.65
CA GLY A 99 2.90 -9.42 -9.56
C GLY A 99 3.40 -9.01 -8.17
N GLN A 100 3.99 -7.84 -8.04
CA GLN A 100 4.57 -7.38 -6.78
C GLN A 100 3.64 -6.45 -6.01
N THR A 101 3.82 -6.44 -4.69
CA THR A 101 3.19 -5.47 -3.81
C THR A 101 4.28 -4.63 -3.17
N LEU A 102 4.28 -3.34 -3.46
CA LEU A 102 5.25 -2.40 -2.90
C LEU A 102 4.63 -1.72 -1.69
N VAL A 103 5.27 -1.91 -0.54
CA VAL A 103 4.81 -1.33 0.74
C VAL A 103 5.37 0.09 0.89
N VAL A 104 4.49 1.05 1.21
CA VAL A 104 4.84 2.46 1.39
C VAL A 104 4.28 2.89 2.75
N ASP A 105 5.02 2.61 3.81
CA ASP A 105 4.49 2.71 5.18
C ASP A 105 5.47 3.29 6.22
N GLY A 106 6.62 3.77 5.79
CA GLY A 106 7.63 4.27 6.71
C GLY A 106 8.27 3.20 7.59
N GLY A 107 8.13 1.92 7.22
CA GLY A 107 8.67 0.78 7.95
C GLY A 107 7.73 0.15 8.96
N MET A 108 6.46 0.54 8.96
CA MET A 108 5.49 0.11 9.98
C MET A 108 5.35 -1.40 10.13
N ILE A 109 5.35 -2.14 9.00
CA ILE A 109 5.25 -3.61 9.03
C ILE A 109 6.54 -4.31 8.61
N ALA A 110 7.64 -3.59 8.64
CA ALA A 110 8.93 -4.16 8.27
C ALA A 110 9.34 -5.32 9.17
#